data_3944a85e1540270aea52e9d35a70da66
#
_entry.id   3944a85e1540270aea52e9d35a70da66
#
_cell.length_a   1.000
_cell.length_b   1.000
_cell.length_c   1.000
_cell.angle_alpha   90.00
_cell.angle_beta   90.00
_cell.angle_gamma   90.00
#
_symmetry.space_group_name_H-M   'P 1'
#
loop_
_entity.id
_entity.type
_entity.pdbx_description
1 polymer ?
#
loop_
_entity_poly.entity_id
_entity_poly.type
_entity_poly.pdbx_seq_one_letter_code
_entity_poly.pdbx_strand_id
1 'polypeptide(L)'
;MTERVQVLRGGHTRAYLLAEEREDGSLLLAPEPAPSAPPTVPAQDARAVAAAPDVAGILQVHDLTVAYGSKTAVDAVSFEIRRGEIFGLLGPNGAGKTSTLSAIEGLVRPRSGTIVLDGIDSRRHPKQATARMGVQLQATSFQSELSITEIVRLYAGLYGVELSAEQIAEGLRAIGLEGEARKPFKQLSGGQQQRLSLYVAVVHDPALLLLDEPTAGLDPQSRRQLWGRIEHIRQEGGSILLTTHSMEEAQAICDRVAIIDNGTLLTTETPRDLIEKHRNDPRVREVAHGEVTLEDVFIGLTGSEIRD
;
A
#
# COMPACT_ATOMS: atom_id res chain seq x y z
N MET A 1 -0.63 2.14 -47.30
CA MET A 1 -0.46 2.93 -46.04
C MET A 1 -1.69 2.63 -45.21
N THR A 2 -1.50 1.93 -44.10
CA THR A 2 -2.61 1.51 -43.22
C THR A 2 -2.92 2.71 -42.30
N GLU A 3 -4.11 3.27 -42.44
CA GLU A 3 -4.51 4.46 -41.67
C GLU A 3 -4.90 4.06 -40.26
N ARG A 4 -4.38 4.80 -39.27
CA ARG A 4 -4.73 4.61 -37.85
C ARG A 4 -5.99 5.41 -37.53
N VAL A 5 -7.00 4.72 -37.02
CA VAL A 5 -8.26 5.34 -36.60
C VAL A 5 -8.40 5.24 -35.09
N GLN A 6 -8.65 6.36 -34.43
CA GLN A 6 -8.94 6.37 -32.98
C GLN A 6 -10.45 6.32 -32.77
N VAL A 7 -10.94 5.29 -32.10
CA VAL A 7 -12.38 5.14 -31.81
C VAL A 7 -12.61 5.39 -30.31
N LEU A 8 -13.46 6.37 -30.02
CA LEU A 8 -13.96 6.65 -28.68
C LEU A 8 -15.21 5.81 -28.42
N ARG A 9 -15.13 4.84 -27.50
CA ARG A 9 -16.28 4.04 -27.10
C ARG A 9 -16.31 3.93 -25.57
N GLY A 10 -17.38 4.41 -24.94
CA GLY A 10 -17.54 4.34 -23.49
C GLY A 10 -16.49 5.13 -22.67
N GLY A 11 -15.96 6.24 -23.22
CA GLY A 11 -14.95 7.06 -22.53
C GLY A 11 -13.49 6.62 -22.73
N HIS A 12 -13.26 5.53 -23.46
CA HIS A 12 -11.91 5.04 -23.77
C HIS A 12 -11.59 5.21 -25.25
N THR A 13 -10.39 5.76 -25.54
CA THR A 13 -9.86 5.85 -26.90
C THR A 13 -9.00 4.62 -27.16
N ARG A 14 -9.39 3.78 -28.15
CA ARG A 14 -8.55 2.68 -28.64
C ARG A 14 -8.10 2.97 -30.06
N ALA A 15 -6.86 2.65 -30.36
CA ALA A 15 -6.33 2.71 -31.72
C ALA A 15 -6.67 1.41 -32.47
N TYR A 16 -7.17 1.58 -33.68
CA TYR A 16 -7.45 0.48 -34.62
C TYR A 16 -6.77 0.78 -35.94
N LEU A 17 -6.47 -0.27 -36.69
CA LEU A 17 -6.04 -0.16 -38.06
C LEU A 17 -7.26 -0.28 -38.96
N LEU A 18 -7.40 0.63 -39.95
CA LEU A 18 -8.42 0.51 -40.95
C LEU A 18 -8.09 -0.70 -41.82
N ALA A 19 -8.91 -1.76 -41.72
CA ALA A 19 -8.75 -2.97 -42.49
C ALA A 19 -9.45 -2.89 -43.86
N GLU A 20 -10.67 -2.36 -43.88
CA GLU A 20 -11.47 -2.24 -45.13
C GLU A 20 -12.55 -1.17 -44.94
N GLU A 21 -12.80 -0.41 -45.99
CA GLU A 21 -13.96 0.49 -46.09
C GLU A 21 -14.99 -0.19 -47.02
N ARG A 22 -16.20 -0.42 -46.52
CA ARG A 22 -17.26 -1.11 -47.26
C ARG A 22 -18.03 -0.13 -48.17
N GLU A 23 -18.65 -0.67 -49.17
CA GLU A 23 -19.45 0.14 -50.15
C GLU A 23 -20.61 0.92 -49.51
N ASP A 24 -21.07 0.52 -48.30
CA ASP A 24 -22.09 1.22 -47.51
C ASP A 24 -21.53 2.33 -46.62
N GLY A 25 -20.23 2.63 -46.72
CA GLY A 25 -19.54 3.65 -45.93
C GLY A 25 -19.20 3.17 -44.50
N SER A 26 -19.43 1.89 -44.14
CA SER A 26 -19.01 1.34 -42.87
C SER A 26 -17.55 0.93 -42.92
N LEU A 27 -16.83 1.15 -41.75
CA LEU A 27 -15.41 0.84 -41.62
C LEU A 27 -15.23 -0.47 -40.90
N LEU A 28 -14.49 -1.41 -41.47
CA LEU A 28 -14.00 -2.60 -40.80
C LEU A 28 -12.69 -2.26 -40.10
N LEU A 29 -12.70 -2.23 -38.75
CA LEU A 29 -11.54 -1.92 -37.93
C LEU A 29 -10.97 -3.20 -37.34
N ALA A 30 -9.67 -3.44 -37.52
CA ALA A 30 -8.94 -4.48 -36.88
C ALA A 30 -8.23 -3.94 -35.63
N PRO A 31 -8.21 -4.66 -34.49
CA PRO A 31 -7.42 -4.27 -33.34
C PRO A 31 -5.95 -4.16 -33.74
N GLU A 32 -5.28 -3.08 -33.30
CA GLU A 32 -3.84 -2.94 -33.50
C GLU A 32 -3.14 -4.15 -32.87
N PRO A 33 -2.26 -4.88 -33.61
CA PRO A 33 -1.52 -5.98 -33.03
C PRO A 33 -0.73 -5.49 -31.83
N ALA A 34 -0.74 -6.26 -30.74
CA ALA A 34 0.04 -5.94 -29.55
C ALA A 34 1.50 -5.66 -29.98
N PRO A 35 2.18 -4.66 -29.40
CA PRO A 35 3.56 -4.37 -29.76
C PRO A 35 4.37 -5.66 -29.63
N SER A 36 5.07 -6.01 -30.71
CA SER A 36 5.98 -7.15 -30.72
C SER A 36 6.92 -7.05 -29.51
N ALA A 37 7.15 -8.17 -28.84
CA ALA A 37 8.05 -8.27 -27.70
C ALA A 37 9.32 -7.45 -27.95
N PRO A 38 9.83 -6.73 -26.95
CA PRO A 38 11.03 -5.93 -27.09
C PRO A 38 12.17 -6.82 -27.62
N PRO A 39 13.09 -6.28 -28.45
CA PRO A 39 14.16 -7.05 -29.04
C PRO A 39 14.96 -7.71 -27.90
N THR A 40 15.17 -8.99 -28.04
CA THR A 40 16.03 -9.81 -27.17
C THR A 40 17.41 -9.16 -27.10
N VAL A 41 17.75 -8.58 -25.95
CA VAL A 41 19.11 -8.10 -25.66
C VAL A 41 20.03 -9.33 -25.70
N PRO A 42 21.19 -9.25 -26.36
CA PRO A 42 22.13 -10.39 -26.44
C PRO A 42 22.58 -10.78 -25.03
N ALA A 43 22.61 -12.07 -24.75
CA ALA A 43 22.85 -12.73 -23.46
C ALA A 43 24.29 -12.55 -22.90
N GLN A 44 24.97 -11.42 -23.10
CA GLN A 44 26.33 -11.21 -22.62
C GLN A 44 26.46 -10.26 -21.41
N ASP A 45 25.42 -9.48 -21.06
CA ASP A 45 25.44 -8.61 -19.85
C ASP A 45 24.58 -9.13 -18.68
N ALA A 46 24.05 -10.34 -18.77
CA ALA A 46 23.25 -10.99 -17.73
C ALA A 46 24.10 -11.73 -16.66
N ARG A 47 25.38 -11.40 -16.52
CA ARG A 47 26.30 -12.11 -15.57
C ARG A 47 26.66 -11.27 -14.33
N ALA A 48 25.80 -10.41 -13.85
CA ALA A 48 26.03 -9.70 -12.58
C ALA A 48 24.82 -9.65 -11.63
N VAL A 49 23.77 -10.44 -11.88
CA VAL A 49 22.75 -10.72 -10.86
C VAL A 49 22.53 -12.22 -10.82
N ALA A 50 23.52 -12.92 -10.24
CA ALA A 50 23.42 -14.33 -9.98
C ALA A 50 22.50 -14.57 -8.78
N ALA A 51 21.35 -15.14 -9.05
CA ALA A 51 20.65 -16.15 -8.25
C ALA A 51 20.94 -16.14 -6.74
N ALA A 52 20.08 -15.46 -5.98
CA ALA A 52 19.73 -15.90 -4.64
C ALA A 52 18.33 -16.53 -4.71
N PRO A 53 18.12 -17.68 -4.03
CA PRO A 53 16.90 -18.45 -4.18
C PRO A 53 15.73 -17.79 -3.46
N ASP A 54 14.62 -17.68 -4.17
CA ASP A 54 13.22 -17.84 -3.72
C ASP A 54 12.71 -17.20 -2.41
N VAL A 55 13.23 -16.07 -1.97
CA VAL A 55 12.61 -15.21 -0.93
C VAL A 55 12.88 -13.72 -1.26
N ALA A 56 12.63 -13.30 -2.49
CA ALA A 56 12.63 -11.88 -2.76
C ALA A 56 11.43 -11.25 -2.06
N GLY A 57 11.67 -10.31 -1.14
CA GLY A 57 10.61 -9.55 -0.46
C GLY A 57 9.68 -8.88 -1.47
N ILE A 58 8.42 -8.67 -1.06
CA ILE A 58 7.46 -7.94 -1.90
C ILE A 58 7.84 -6.47 -2.06
N LEU A 59 8.41 -5.87 -1.02
CA LEU A 59 8.97 -4.52 -1.03
C LEU A 59 10.40 -4.53 -0.51
N GLN A 60 11.29 -3.87 -1.22
CA GLN A 60 12.67 -3.63 -0.80
C GLN A 60 12.94 -2.13 -0.86
N VAL A 61 13.37 -1.59 0.27
CA VAL A 61 13.76 -0.18 0.44
C VAL A 61 15.23 -0.17 0.83
N HIS A 62 16.09 0.51 0.05
CA HIS A 62 17.52 0.59 0.30
C HIS A 62 17.98 2.05 0.35
N ASP A 63 18.63 2.42 1.46
CA ASP A 63 19.25 3.72 1.72
C ASP A 63 18.35 4.91 1.38
N LEU A 64 17.06 4.77 1.68
CA LEU A 64 16.04 5.76 1.36
C LEU A 64 16.28 7.04 2.12
N THR A 65 16.48 8.14 1.40
CA THR A 65 16.58 9.47 1.98
C THR A 65 15.52 10.38 1.37
N VAL A 66 14.70 10.98 2.24
CA VAL A 66 13.66 11.95 1.88
C VAL A 66 13.94 13.28 2.55
N ALA A 67 13.91 14.35 1.77
CA ALA A 67 14.16 15.69 2.29
C ALA A 67 13.16 16.71 1.72
N TYR A 68 12.75 17.64 2.57
CA TYR A 68 11.88 18.78 2.23
C TYR A 68 12.70 20.07 2.42
N GLY A 69 13.19 20.63 1.33
CA GLY A 69 14.14 21.75 1.38
C GLY A 69 15.43 21.35 2.10
N SER A 70 15.76 21.99 3.19
CA SER A 70 16.95 21.69 4.01
C SER A 70 16.71 20.62 5.09
N LYS A 71 15.45 20.28 5.37
CA LYS A 71 15.09 19.31 6.42
C LYS A 71 15.09 17.89 5.85
N THR A 72 15.96 17.02 6.34
CA THR A 72 15.92 15.58 6.08
C THR A 72 14.85 14.94 7.00
N ALA A 73 13.86 14.31 6.40
CA ALA A 73 12.77 13.65 7.11
C ALA A 73 12.98 12.14 7.23
N VAL A 74 13.75 11.55 6.30
CA VAL A 74 14.16 10.14 6.30
C VAL A 74 15.60 10.10 5.86
N ASP A 75 16.46 9.41 6.59
CA ASP A 75 17.91 9.37 6.36
C ASP A 75 18.41 7.93 6.27
N ALA A 76 18.79 7.51 5.05
CA ALA A 76 19.37 6.23 4.71
C ALA A 76 18.62 5.01 5.29
N VAL A 77 17.28 5.03 5.29
CA VAL A 77 16.44 3.95 5.82
C VAL A 77 16.42 2.77 4.85
N SER A 78 16.69 1.56 5.37
CA SER A 78 16.68 0.31 4.61
C SER A 78 15.87 -0.76 5.34
N PHE A 79 14.89 -1.36 4.66
CA PHE A 79 14.10 -2.50 5.16
C PHE A 79 13.51 -3.28 3.99
N GLU A 80 13.03 -4.49 4.29
CA GLU A 80 12.30 -5.32 3.36
C GLU A 80 11.03 -5.86 3.99
N ILE A 81 10.00 -6.08 3.16
CA ILE A 81 8.74 -6.73 3.51
C ILE A 81 8.65 -8.04 2.74
N ARG A 82 8.33 -9.12 3.44
CA ARG A 82 8.14 -10.44 2.83
C ARG A 82 6.75 -10.56 2.22
N ARG A 83 6.58 -11.49 1.31
CA ARG A 83 5.24 -11.80 0.78
C ARG A 83 4.34 -12.38 1.86
N GLY A 84 3.09 -11.92 1.92
CA GLY A 84 2.11 -12.36 2.91
C GLY A 84 2.43 -11.91 4.35
N GLU A 85 3.25 -10.88 4.54
CA GLU A 85 3.64 -10.32 5.82
C GLU A 85 2.83 -9.06 6.15
N ILE A 86 2.42 -8.93 7.41
CA ILE A 86 2.00 -7.64 7.97
C ILE A 86 3.22 -7.00 8.62
N PHE A 87 3.72 -5.94 8.00
CA PHE A 87 4.89 -5.20 8.47
C PHE A 87 4.49 -3.85 9.06
N GLY A 88 4.87 -3.58 10.30
CA GLY A 88 4.61 -2.34 11.00
C GLY A 88 5.78 -1.36 10.93
N LEU A 89 5.56 -0.11 10.52
CA LEU A 89 6.51 0.97 10.63
C LEU A 89 6.12 1.83 11.84
N LEU A 90 6.83 1.65 12.95
CA LEU A 90 6.56 2.27 14.25
C LEU A 90 7.44 3.50 14.46
N GLY A 91 6.89 4.51 15.11
CA GLY A 91 7.67 5.69 15.48
C GLY A 91 6.77 6.80 16.03
N PRO A 92 7.35 7.77 16.76
CA PRO A 92 6.59 8.92 17.23
C PRO A 92 6.14 9.82 16.08
N ASN A 93 5.30 10.80 16.38
CA ASN A 93 4.90 11.82 15.42
C ASN A 93 6.13 12.60 14.93
N GLY A 94 6.27 12.72 13.61
CA GLY A 94 7.43 13.36 13.00
C GLY A 94 8.66 12.47 12.80
N ALA A 95 8.62 11.19 13.16
CA ALA A 95 9.73 10.25 13.00
C ALA A 95 10.10 9.93 11.53
N GLY A 96 9.24 10.28 10.55
CA GLY A 96 9.47 10.02 9.14
C GLY A 96 8.56 8.94 8.54
N LYS A 97 7.63 8.36 9.29
CA LYS A 97 6.71 7.29 8.83
C LYS A 97 5.94 7.68 7.55
N THR A 98 5.17 8.76 7.61
CA THR A 98 4.39 9.26 6.47
C THR A 98 5.28 9.68 5.29
N SER A 99 6.47 10.24 5.55
CA SER A 99 7.43 10.57 4.49
C SER A 99 7.97 9.32 3.80
N THR A 100 8.20 8.25 4.55
CA THR A 100 8.60 6.94 4.00
C THR A 100 7.48 6.35 3.15
N LEU A 101 6.22 6.33 3.65
CA LEU A 101 5.06 5.90 2.88
C LEU A 101 4.91 6.71 1.59
N SER A 102 4.92 8.04 1.68
CA SER A 102 4.76 8.93 0.52
C SER A 102 5.86 8.72 -0.54
N ALA A 103 7.06 8.35 -0.13
CA ALA A 103 8.13 7.98 -1.06
C ALA A 103 7.85 6.63 -1.75
N ILE A 104 7.33 5.64 -1.01
CA ILE A 104 6.93 4.33 -1.55
C ILE A 104 5.76 4.49 -2.53
N GLU A 105 4.76 5.29 -2.19
CA GLU A 105 3.61 5.64 -3.02
C GLU A 105 3.99 6.42 -4.29
N GLY A 106 5.22 6.99 -4.33
CA GLY A 106 5.67 7.82 -5.43
C GLY A 106 5.13 9.25 -5.39
N LEU A 107 4.49 9.67 -4.29
CA LEU A 107 4.01 11.04 -4.06
C LEU A 107 5.15 12.01 -3.80
N VAL A 108 6.23 11.52 -3.18
CA VAL A 108 7.44 12.29 -2.90
C VAL A 108 8.63 11.62 -3.57
N ARG A 109 9.41 12.39 -4.31
CA ARG A 109 10.63 11.89 -4.94
C ARG A 109 11.76 11.81 -3.91
N PRO A 110 12.32 10.62 -3.65
CA PRO A 110 13.48 10.48 -2.77
C PRO A 110 14.69 11.27 -3.27
N ARG A 111 15.46 11.81 -2.34
CA ARG A 111 16.75 12.44 -2.62
C ARG A 111 17.78 11.40 -3.06
N SER A 112 17.80 10.25 -2.38
CA SER A 112 18.62 9.08 -2.71
C SER A 112 17.93 7.78 -2.27
N GLY A 113 18.53 6.65 -2.63
CA GLY A 113 18.01 5.32 -2.34
C GLY A 113 17.18 4.72 -3.47
N THR A 114 16.77 3.48 -3.27
CA THR A 114 15.98 2.70 -4.22
C THR A 114 14.78 2.05 -3.53
N ILE A 115 13.68 1.97 -4.26
CA ILE A 115 12.45 1.29 -3.84
C ILE A 115 12.07 0.32 -4.94
N VAL A 116 12.04 -0.97 -4.61
CA VAL A 116 11.65 -2.05 -5.52
C VAL A 116 10.39 -2.73 -4.96
N LEU A 117 9.30 -2.70 -5.70
CA LEU A 117 8.04 -3.33 -5.37
C LEU A 117 7.73 -4.44 -6.37
N ASP A 118 7.51 -5.66 -5.89
CA ASP A 118 7.22 -6.82 -6.73
C ASP A 118 8.22 -7.00 -7.90
N GLY A 119 9.52 -6.74 -7.64
CA GLY A 119 10.58 -6.74 -8.64
C GLY A 119 10.63 -5.50 -9.55
N ILE A 120 9.74 -4.54 -9.35
CA ILE A 120 9.63 -3.31 -10.16
C ILE A 120 10.33 -2.16 -9.45
N ASP A 121 11.36 -1.58 -10.08
CA ASP A 121 11.99 -0.35 -9.61
C ASP A 121 10.99 0.81 -9.77
N SER A 122 10.52 1.36 -8.63
CA SER A 122 9.50 2.41 -8.59
C SER A 122 9.95 3.71 -9.25
N ARG A 123 11.26 3.96 -9.30
CA ARG A 123 11.80 5.17 -9.92
C ARG A 123 11.84 5.06 -11.43
N ARG A 124 12.14 3.87 -11.97
CA ARG A 124 12.22 3.60 -13.42
C ARG A 124 10.84 3.37 -14.02
N HIS A 125 9.97 2.71 -13.28
CA HIS A 125 8.64 2.28 -13.73
C HIS A 125 7.53 2.69 -12.76
N PRO A 126 7.35 4.01 -12.45
CA PRO A 126 6.45 4.47 -11.38
C PRO A 126 5.00 4.02 -11.58
N LYS A 127 4.46 4.11 -12.81
CA LYS A 127 3.08 3.68 -13.10
C LYS A 127 2.86 2.19 -12.89
N GLN A 128 3.87 1.35 -13.18
CA GLN A 128 3.77 -0.09 -12.98
C GLN A 128 3.84 -0.43 -11.49
N ALA A 129 4.72 0.23 -10.74
CA ALA A 129 4.82 0.05 -9.30
C ALA A 129 3.54 0.51 -8.59
N THR A 130 3.01 1.70 -8.88
CA THR A 130 1.77 2.19 -8.25
C THR A 130 0.54 1.34 -8.59
N ALA A 131 0.48 0.73 -9.78
CA ALA A 131 -0.60 -0.20 -10.13
C ALA A 131 -0.58 -1.51 -9.31
N ARG A 132 0.52 -1.82 -8.62
CA ARG A 132 0.68 -2.98 -7.73
C ARG A 132 0.42 -2.65 -6.27
N MET A 133 0.14 -1.38 -5.95
CA MET A 133 -0.13 -0.92 -4.59
C MET A 133 -1.61 -0.62 -4.39
N GLY A 134 -2.15 -1.07 -3.28
CA GLY A 134 -3.38 -0.56 -2.72
C GLY A 134 -3.05 0.46 -1.64
N VAL A 135 -3.64 1.64 -1.70
CA VAL A 135 -3.44 2.67 -0.69
C VAL A 135 -4.76 2.97 -0.03
N GLN A 136 -4.80 2.84 1.28
CA GLN A 136 -5.98 3.25 2.03
C GLN A 136 -6.06 4.78 2.08
N LEU A 137 -7.06 5.32 1.39
CA LEU A 137 -7.34 6.74 1.42
C LEU A 137 -7.95 7.15 2.76
N GLN A 138 -7.59 8.33 3.23
CA GLN A 138 -8.29 8.94 4.36
C GLN A 138 -9.76 9.19 4.00
N ALA A 139 -10.66 9.11 4.98
CA ALA A 139 -12.10 9.26 4.75
C ALA A 139 -12.50 10.57 4.04
N THR A 140 -11.72 11.64 4.20
CA THR A 140 -11.93 12.93 3.54
C THR A 140 -11.61 12.93 2.03
N SER A 141 -11.02 11.86 1.51
CA SER A 141 -10.59 11.76 0.10
C SER A 141 -11.71 11.32 -0.85
N PHE A 142 -12.82 10.79 -0.32
CA PHE A 142 -13.95 10.38 -1.16
C PHE A 142 -14.92 11.52 -1.41
N GLN A 143 -15.52 11.52 -2.60
CA GLN A 143 -16.59 12.46 -2.95
C GLN A 143 -17.82 12.19 -2.08
N SER A 144 -18.17 13.17 -1.26
CA SER A 144 -19.22 13.07 -0.23
C SER A 144 -20.60 12.71 -0.77
N GLU A 145 -20.89 13.12 -2.01
CA GLU A 145 -22.21 12.97 -2.65
C GLU A 145 -22.37 11.65 -3.43
N LEU A 146 -21.27 10.97 -3.76
CA LEU A 146 -21.34 9.71 -4.46
C LEU A 146 -21.84 8.60 -3.52
N SER A 147 -22.69 7.73 -4.07
CA SER A 147 -23.07 6.48 -3.41
C SER A 147 -21.89 5.54 -3.27
N ILE A 148 -21.96 4.62 -2.32
CA ILE A 148 -20.91 3.60 -2.11
C ILE A 148 -20.65 2.81 -3.40
N THR A 149 -21.70 2.41 -4.11
CA THR A 149 -21.59 1.68 -5.39
C THR A 149 -20.85 2.50 -6.46
N GLU A 150 -21.11 3.81 -6.54
CA GLU A 150 -20.43 4.70 -7.48
C GLU A 150 -18.96 4.87 -7.11
N ILE A 151 -18.65 4.99 -5.81
CA ILE A 151 -17.27 5.06 -5.33
C ILE A 151 -16.51 3.79 -5.70
N VAL A 152 -17.04 2.61 -5.39
CA VAL A 152 -16.38 1.33 -5.73
C VAL A 152 -16.14 1.23 -7.23
N ARG A 153 -17.14 1.56 -8.06
CA ARG A 153 -17.01 1.53 -9.52
C ARG A 153 -15.98 2.53 -10.04
N LEU A 154 -15.96 3.74 -9.48
CA LEU A 154 -15.01 4.78 -9.86
C LEU A 154 -13.57 4.34 -9.57
N TYR A 155 -13.30 3.89 -8.35
CA TYR A 155 -11.94 3.52 -7.96
C TYR A 155 -11.48 2.22 -8.63
N ALA A 156 -12.34 1.21 -8.78
CA ALA A 156 -12.03 0.03 -9.58
C ALA A 156 -11.64 0.43 -11.01
N GLY A 157 -12.43 1.33 -11.63
CA GLY A 157 -12.17 1.83 -12.97
C GLY A 157 -10.84 2.61 -13.11
N LEU A 158 -10.39 3.32 -12.06
CA LEU A 158 -9.08 4.00 -12.05
C LEU A 158 -7.91 3.00 -12.15
N TYR A 159 -8.09 1.79 -11.62
CA TYR A 159 -7.12 0.69 -11.75
C TYR A 159 -7.38 -0.20 -12.97
N GLY A 160 -8.36 0.15 -13.83
CA GLY A 160 -8.69 -0.62 -15.03
C GLY A 160 -9.49 -1.90 -14.74
N VAL A 161 -10.09 -2.01 -13.55
CA VAL A 161 -10.94 -3.15 -13.14
C VAL A 161 -12.40 -2.82 -13.44
N GLU A 162 -13.05 -3.65 -14.25
CA GLU A 162 -14.50 -3.56 -14.51
C GLU A 162 -15.23 -4.55 -13.60
N LEU A 163 -16.06 -4.03 -12.70
CA LEU A 163 -16.87 -4.85 -11.78
C LEU A 163 -18.32 -4.87 -12.22
N SER A 164 -18.93 -6.07 -12.24
CA SER A 164 -20.38 -6.22 -12.41
C SER A 164 -21.13 -5.72 -11.17
N ALA A 165 -22.42 -5.50 -11.32
CA ALA A 165 -23.27 -5.09 -10.19
C ALA A 165 -23.30 -6.17 -9.08
N GLU A 166 -23.26 -7.45 -9.48
CA GLU A 166 -23.22 -8.59 -8.56
C GLU A 166 -21.91 -8.64 -7.78
N GLN A 167 -20.76 -8.41 -8.45
CA GLN A 167 -19.46 -8.38 -7.79
C GLN A 167 -19.35 -7.23 -6.79
N ILE A 168 -19.87 -6.04 -7.13
CA ILE A 168 -19.94 -4.91 -6.19
C ILE A 168 -20.82 -5.26 -4.99
N ALA A 169 -22.01 -5.85 -5.22
CA ALA A 169 -22.90 -6.22 -4.14
C ALA A 169 -22.28 -7.27 -3.21
N GLU A 170 -21.58 -8.25 -3.76
CA GLU A 170 -20.86 -9.28 -3.00
C GLU A 170 -19.72 -8.67 -2.17
N GLY A 171 -18.90 -7.81 -2.76
CA GLY A 171 -17.85 -7.10 -2.04
C GLY A 171 -18.39 -6.21 -0.92
N LEU A 172 -19.49 -5.50 -1.16
CA LEU A 172 -20.17 -4.70 -0.13
C LEU A 172 -20.76 -5.58 0.99
N ARG A 173 -21.27 -6.77 0.66
CA ARG A 173 -21.74 -7.76 1.64
C ARG A 173 -20.58 -8.25 2.51
N ALA A 174 -19.44 -8.59 1.91
CA ALA A 174 -18.25 -9.03 2.62
C ALA A 174 -17.74 -8.02 3.66
N ILE A 175 -17.94 -6.72 3.40
CA ILE A 175 -17.57 -5.65 4.33
C ILE A 175 -18.74 -5.17 5.21
N GLY A 176 -19.93 -5.81 5.12
CA GLY A 176 -21.11 -5.47 5.91
C GLY A 176 -21.72 -4.10 5.55
N LEU A 177 -21.67 -3.73 4.26
CA LEU A 177 -22.23 -2.47 3.72
C LEU A 177 -23.27 -2.70 2.62
N GLU A 178 -23.77 -3.91 2.42
CA GLU A 178 -24.77 -4.24 1.39
C GLU A 178 -26.02 -3.35 1.50
N GLY A 179 -26.55 -3.18 2.72
CA GLY A 179 -27.71 -2.33 3.00
C GLY A 179 -27.49 -0.83 2.75
N GLU A 180 -26.23 -0.42 2.62
CA GLU A 180 -25.80 0.98 2.46
C GLU A 180 -25.42 1.32 1.01
N ALA A 181 -25.49 0.36 0.08
CA ALA A 181 -24.96 0.45 -1.28
C ALA A 181 -25.35 1.72 -2.05
N ARG A 182 -26.55 2.24 -1.81
CA ARG A 182 -27.08 3.46 -2.47
C ARG A 182 -26.93 4.72 -1.65
N LYS A 183 -26.43 4.63 -0.40
CA LYS A 183 -26.25 5.81 0.45
C LYS A 183 -25.05 6.63 -0.01
N PRO A 184 -25.16 7.96 0.00
CA PRO A 184 -24.01 8.85 -0.18
C PRO A 184 -22.97 8.62 0.91
N PHE A 185 -21.68 8.76 0.55
CA PHE A 185 -20.56 8.54 1.47
C PHE A 185 -20.67 9.34 2.77
N LYS A 186 -21.12 10.60 2.69
CA LYS A 186 -21.31 11.48 3.85
C LYS A 186 -22.31 10.96 4.91
N GLN A 187 -23.16 10.01 4.55
CA GLN A 187 -24.15 9.42 5.45
C GLN A 187 -23.63 8.17 6.18
N LEU A 188 -22.40 7.75 5.89
CA LEU A 188 -21.78 6.62 6.57
C LEU A 188 -21.20 7.05 7.92
N SER A 189 -21.28 6.14 8.91
CA SER A 189 -20.50 6.27 10.15
C SER A 189 -19.00 6.16 9.86
N GLY A 190 -18.15 6.68 10.76
CA GLY A 190 -16.69 6.61 10.61
C GLY A 190 -16.19 5.17 10.39
N GLY A 191 -16.71 4.19 11.14
CA GLY A 191 -16.36 2.78 10.94
C GLY A 191 -16.85 2.22 9.60
N GLN A 192 -17.98 2.69 9.06
CA GLN A 192 -18.45 2.31 7.72
C GLN A 192 -17.55 2.91 6.64
N GLN A 193 -17.15 4.17 6.79
CA GLN A 193 -16.22 4.85 5.89
C GLN A 193 -14.87 4.14 5.85
N GLN A 194 -14.35 3.74 7.01
CA GLN A 194 -13.08 3.01 7.12
C GLN A 194 -13.13 1.64 6.42
N ARG A 195 -14.24 0.90 6.59
CA ARG A 195 -14.44 -0.38 5.90
C ARG A 195 -14.51 -0.23 4.38
N LEU A 196 -15.19 0.80 3.90
CA LEU A 196 -15.25 1.10 2.48
C LEU A 196 -13.88 1.50 1.93
N SER A 197 -13.14 2.35 2.66
CA SER A 197 -11.79 2.78 2.27
C SER A 197 -10.84 1.59 2.11
N LEU A 198 -10.85 0.66 3.09
CA LEU A 198 -10.05 -0.55 3.00
C LEU A 198 -10.46 -1.43 1.81
N TYR A 199 -11.76 -1.63 1.59
CA TYR A 199 -12.26 -2.41 0.45
C TYR A 199 -11.83 -1.82 -0.89
N VAL A 200 -11.96 -0.51 -1.05
CA VAL A 200 -11.53 0.21 -2.26
C VAL A 200 -10.03 0.05 -2.51
N ALA A 201 -9.23 0.05 -1.44
CA ALA A 201 -7.78 -0.12 -1.53
C ALA A 201 -7.35 -1.50 -2.05
N VAL A 202 -8.19 -2.53 -1.88
CA VAL A 202 -7.88 -3.92 -2.32
C VAL A 202 -8.67 -4.36 -3.55
N VAL A 203 -9.55 -3.53 -4.10
CA VAL A 203 -10.49 -3.89 -5.16
C VAL A 203 -9.83 -4.38 -6.46
N HIS A 204 -8.57 -4.01 -6.68
CA HIS A 204 -7.76 -4.37 -7.85
C HIS A 204 -6.70 -5.44 -7.56
N ASP A 205 -6.81 -6.14 -6.43
CA ASP A 205 -5.89 -7.20 -5.99
C ASP A 205 -4.42 -6.75 -5.97
N PRO A 206 -4.07 -5.76 -5.13
CA PRO A 206 -2.72 -5.22 -5.08
C PRO A 206 -1.72 -6.23 -4.49
N ALA A 207 -0.48 -6.18 -4.95
CA ALA A 207 0.61 -6.98 -4.39
C ALA A 207 1.02 -6.51 -2.98
N LEU A 208 0.85 -5.21 -2.69
CA LEU A 208 1.13 -4.59 -1.39
C LEU A 208 0.03 -3.59 -1.03
N LEU A 209 -0.51 -3.71 0.17
CA LEU A 209 -1.45 -2.75 0.76
C LEU A 209 -0.72 -1.81 1.71
N LEU A 210 -0.91 -0.51 1.52
CA LEU A 210 -0.35 0.55 2.37
C LEU A 210 -1.45 1.16 3.24
N LEU A 211 -1.22 1.20 4.54
CA LEU A 211 -2.15 1.71 5.55
C LEU A 211 -1.45 2.76 6.43
N ASP A 212 -1.85 4.02 6.33
CA ASP A 212 -1.30 5.09 7.19
C ASP A 212 -2.19 5.29 8.42
N GLU A 213 -1.70 4.85 9.59
CA GLU A 213 -2.38 4.93 10.88
C GLU A 213 -3.85 4.43 10.83
N PRO A 214 -4.10 3.18 10.39
CA PRO A 214 -5.43 2.72 10.01
C PRO A 214 -6.45 2.72 11.15
N THR A 215 -6.02 2.67 12.41
CA THR A 215 -6.90 2.61 13.57
C THR A 215 -7.00 3.94 14.34
N ALA A 216 -6.36 5.01 13.84
CA ALA A 216 -6.41 6.30 14.50
C ALA A 216 -7.85 6.80 14.67
N GLY A 217 -8.20 7.22 15.88
CA GLY A 217 -9.54 7.74 16.19
C GLY A 217 -10.67 6.71 16.23
N LEU A 218 -10.38 5.40 16.11
CA LEU A 218 -11.38 4.35 16.24
C LEU A 218 -11.61 3.94 17.69
N ASP A 219 -12.86 3.64 18.02
CA ASP A 219 -13.20 2.99 19.28
C ASP A 219 -12.63 1.55 19.33
N PRO A 220 -12.47 0.96 20.55
CA PRO A 220 -11.85 -0.37 20.69
C PRO A 220 -12.53 -1.49 19.91
N GLN A 221 -13.86 -1.43 19.72
CA GLN A 221 -14.59 -2.44 18.97
C GLN A 221 -14.33 -2.32 17.46
N SER A 222 -14.40 -1.10 16.93
CA SER A 222 -14.09 -0.80 15.52
C SER A 222 -12.65 -1.16 15.17
N ARG A 223 -11.70 -0.88 16.08
CA ARG A 223 -10.28 -1.24 15.94
C ARG A 223 -10.10 -2.74 15.77
N ARG A 224 -10.68 -3.57 16.66
CA ARG A 224 -10.61 -5.04 16.57
C ARG A 224 -11.24 -5.58 15.28
N GLN A 225 -12.34 -5.00 14.83
CA GLN A 225 -12.97 -5.38 13.56
C GLN A 225 -12.06 -5.08 12.37
N LEU A 226 -11.35 -3.94 12.38
CA LEU A 226 -10.40 -3.58 11.34
C LEU A 226 -9.19 -4.52 11.34
N TRP A 227 -8.63 -4.84 12.51
CA TRP A 227 -7.54 -5.82 12.65
C TRP A 227 -7.92 -7.18 12.07
N GLY A 228 -9.14 -7.67 12.38
CA GLY A 228 -9.64 -8.93 11.80
C GLY A 228 -9.72 -8.90 10.27
N ARG A 229 -9.99 -7.75 9.67
CA ARG A 229 -10.01 -7.59 8.21
C ARG A 229 -8.61 -7.54 7.61
N ILE A 230 -7.69 -6.83 8.24
CA ILE A 230 -6.28 -6.77 7.83
C ILE A 230 -5.68 -8.18 7.88
N GLU A 231 -5.96 -8.91 8.95
CA GLU A 231 -5.53 -10.30 9.09
C GLU A 231 -6.15 -11.23 8.03
N HIS A 232 -7.42 -11.03 7.67
CA HIS A 232 -8.07 -11.78 6.60
C HIS A 232 -7.41 -11.52 5.24
N ILE A 233 -7.08 -10.27 4.91
CA ILE A 233 -6.33 -9.93 3.69
C ILE A 233 -4.98 -10.65 3.66
N ARG A 234 -4.26 -10.71 4.79
CA ARG A 234 -3.02 -11.44 4.91
C ARG A 234 -3.21 -12.95 4.66
N GLN A 235 -4.24 -13.55 5.25
CA GLN A 235 -4.56 -14.98 5.08
C GLN A 235 -4.89 -15.34 3.64
N GLU A 236 -5.42 -14.41 2.86
CA GLU A 236 -5.63 -14.55 1.41
C GLU A 236 -4.36 -14.31 0.58
N GLY A 237 -3.20 -14.10 1.23
CA GLY A 237 -1.90 -13.92 0.59
C GLY A 237 -1.48 -12.47 0.39
N GLY A 238 -2.26 -11.51 0.85
CA GLY A 238 -1.95 -10.09 0.79
C GLY A 238 -0.74 -9.73 1.66
N SER A 239 0.09 -8.80 1.18
CA SER A 239 1.21 -8.22 1.94
C SER A 239 0.82 -6.82 2.38
N ILE A 240 1.11 -6.45 3.61
CA ILE A 240 0.65 -5.18 4.19
C ILE A 240 1.82 -4.43 4.82
N LEU A 241 1.93 -3.13 4.52
CA LEU A 241 2.73 -2.17 5.27
C LEU A 241 1.78 -1.22 5.98
N LEU A 242 1.84 -1.18 7.30
CA LEU A 242 1.09 -0.18 8.06
C LEU A 242 2.04 0.71 8.87
N THR A 243 1.66 1.98 9.00
CA THR A 243 2.28 2.87 9.97
C THR A 243 1.43 2.91 11.22
N THR A 244 2.05 2.97 12.37
CA THR A 244 1.34 3.16 13.64
C THR A 244 2.25 3.75 14.71
N HIS A 245 1.65 4.39 15.67
CA HIS A 245 2.27 4.75 16.95
C HIS A 245 1.72 3.88 18.10
N SER A 246 0.74 3.01 17.82
CA SER A 246 0.12 2.13 18.81
C SER A 246 0.90 0.81 18.94
N MET A 247 1.50 0.61 20.10
CA MET A 247 2.22 -0.64 20.42
C MET A 247 1.26 -1.82 20.55
N GLU A 248 0.01 -1.56 20.99
CA GLU A 248 -1.05 -2.57 21.03
C GLU A 248 -1.35 -3.11 19.62
N GLU A 249 -1.49 -2.22 18.64
CA GLU A 249 -1.72 -2.60 17.23
C GLU A 249 -0.54 -3.41 16.68
N ALA A 250 0.68 -2.91 16.91
CA ALA A 250 1.88 -3.58 16.45
C ALA A 250 2.01 -5.02 17.01
N GLN A 251 1.72 -5.21 18.32
CA GLN A 251 1.75 -6.54 18.95
C GLN A 251 0.60 -7.44 18.50
N ALA A 252 -0.57 -6.85 18.18
CA ALA A 252 -1.76 -7.62 17.86
C ALA A 252 -1.74 -8.22 16.45
N ILE A 253 -1.19 -7.49 15.47
CA ILE A 253 -1.34 -7.86 14.06
C ILE A 253 -0.05 -7.86 13.24
N CYS A 254 1.05 -7.24 13.69
CA CYS A 254 2.28 -7.22 12.89
C CYS A 254 3.13 -8.48 13.09
N ASP A 255 3.56 -9.10 11.99
CA ASP A 255 4.54 -10.18 12.01
C ASP A 255 5.93 -9.66 12.36
N ARG A 256 6.32 -8.52 11.75
CA ARG A 256 7.54 -7.79 12.06
C ARG A 256 7.29 -6.29 12.13
N VAL A 257 8.13 -5.62 12.87
CA VAL A 257 8.07 -4.17 13.01
C VAL A 257 9.44 -3.54 12.81
N ALA A 258 9.44 -2.37 12.18
CA ALA A 258 10.59 -1.48 12.09
C ALA A 258 10.34 -0.27 12.99
N ILE A 259 11.25 0.03 13.91
CA ILE A 259 11.18 1.24 14.72
C ILE A 259 12.00 2.32 14.05
N ILE A 260 11.34 3.44 13.73
CA ILE A 260 11.95 4.62 13.15
C ILE A 260 11.86 5.79 14.14
N ASP A 261 12.95 6.52 14.30
CA ASP A 261 13.00 7.74 15.08
C ASP A 261 13.92 8.78 14.42
N ASN A 262 13.51 10.05 14.44
CA ASN A 262 14.25 11.16 13.83
C ASN A 262 14.73 10.86 12.40
N GLY A 263 13.92 10.17 11.61
CA GLY A 263 14.22 9.81 10.22
C GLY A 263 15.15 8.61 10.05
N THR A 264 15.62 7.98 11.12
CA THR A 264 16.53 6.83 11.07
C THR A 264 15.87 5.55 11.53
N LEU A 265 16.23 4.42 10.92
CA LEU A 265 15.78 3.10 11.33
C LEU A 265 16.62 2.61 12.49
N LEU A 266 15.99 2.33 13.63
CA LEU A 266 16.67 1.84 14.83
C LEU A 266 16.81 0.31 14.83
N THR A 267 15.75 -0.41 14.48
CA THR A 267 15.72 -1.88 14.50
C THR A 267 14.58 -2.42 13.65
N THR A 268 14.68 -3.68 13.22
CA THR A 268 13.61 -4.42 12.53
C THR A 268 13.58 -5.85 13.03
N GLU A 269 12.53 -6.23 13.76
CA GLU A 269 12.40 -7.57 14.40
C GLU A 269 10.90 -7.92 14.53
N THR A 270 10.61 -9.15 15.02
CA THR A 270 9.25 -9.45 15.50
C THR A 270 8.98 -8.69 16.80
N PRO A 271 7.72 -8.33 17.13
CA PRO A 271 7.40 -7.71 18.42
C PRO A 271 7.91 -8.52 19.63
N ARG A 272 7.82 -9.83 19.54
CA ARG A 272 8.29 -10.75 20.58
C ARG A 272 9.80 -10.71 20.74
N ASP A 273 10.56 -10.77 19.64
CA ASP A 273 12.01 -10.77 19.68
C ASP A 273 12.56 -9.43 20.19
N LEU A 274 11.88 -8.32 19.87
CA LEU A 274 12.21 -7.00 20.42
C LEU A 274 12.09 -6.98 21.95
N ILE A 275 11.00 -7.49 22.49
CA ILE A 275 10.78 -7.57 23.94
C ILE A 275 11.86 -8.45 24.57
N GLU A 276 12.12 -9.64 24.04
CA GLU A 276 13.09 -10.57 24.59
C GLU A 276 14.52 -10.02 24.55
N LYS A 277 14.93 -9.41 23.42
CA LYS A 277 16.24 -8.82 23.19
C LYS A 277 16.55 -7.67 24.15
N HIS A 278 15.55 -6.84 24.44
CA HIS A 278 15.70 -5.64 25.26
C HIS A 278 15.22 -5.79 26.71
N ARG A 279 14.76 -6.99 27.10
CA ARG A 279 14.26 -7.31 28.45
C ARG A 279 15.19 -6.86 29.59
N ASN A 280 16.49 -6.91 29.37
CA ASN A 280 17.50 -6.58 30.36
C ASN A 280 18.25 -5.26 30.07
N ASP A 281 17.83 -4.50 29.05
CA ASP A 281 18.42 -3.19 28.76
C ASP A 281 18.09 -2.22 29.91
N PRO A 282 19.08 -1.57 30.54
CA PRO A 282 18.85 -0.65 31.65
C PRO A 282 17.84 0.47 31.31
N ARG A 283 17.89 1.00 30.10
CA ARG A 283 16.97 2.08 29.64
C ARG A 283 15.52 1.59 29.58
N VAL A 284 15.31 0.35 29.13
CA VAL A 284 13.98 -0.27 29.07
C VAL A 284 13.49 -0.62 30.47
N ARG A 285 14.38 -1.11 31.34
CA ARG A 285 14.04 -1.45 32.73
C ARG A 285 13.67 -0.25 33.57
N GLU A 286 14.25 0.91 33.28
CA GLU A 286 13.96 2.15 34.00
C GLU A 286 12.50 2.61 33.78
N VAL A 287 11.94 2.35 32.60
CA VAL A 287 10.55 2.73 32.25
C VAL A 287 9.53 1.63 32.50
N ALA A 288 9.95 0.38 32.57
CA ALA A 288 9.07 -0.77 32.79
C ALA A 288 8.53 -0.85 34.22
N HIS A 289 7.21 -0.92 34.36
CA HIS A 289 6.52 -1.05 35.64
C HIS A 289 6.13 -2.51 35.98
N GLY A 290 6.83 -3.50 35.39
CA GLY A 290 6.54 -4.92 35.57
C GLY A 290 7.26 -5.79 34.57
N GLU A 291 6.49 -6.65 33.86
CA GLU A 291 7.01 -7.34 32.68
C GLU A 291 7.24 -6.32 31.57
N VAL A 292 8.38 -6.47 30.89
CA VAL A 292 8.74 -5.57 29.77
C VAL A 292 7.76 -5.76 28.61
N THR A 293 7.20 -4.67 28.14
CA THR A 293 6.28 -4.59 27.01
C THR A 293 6.98 -4.01 25.77
N LEU A 294 6.34 -4.08 24.61
CA LEU A 294 6.85 -3.42 23.40
C LEU A 294 6.89 -1.88 23.55
N GLU A 295 5.98 -1.33 24.35
CA GLU A 295 5.94 0.09 24.66
C GLU A 295 7.18 0.50 25.48
N ASP A 296 7.55 -0.27 26.50
CA ASP A 296 8.77 -0.02 27.27
C ASP A 296 10.02 -0.08 26.40
N VAL A 297 10.08 -1.06 25.50
CA VAL A 297 11.18 -1.17 24.52
C VAL A 297 11.22 0.07 23.62
N PHE A 298 10.08 0.49 23.11
CA PHE A 298 9.98 1.67 22.27
C PHE A 298 10.46 2.93 22.99
N ILE A 299 9.97 3.19 24.21
CA ILE A 299 10.36 4.34 25.02
C ILE A 299 11.86 4.27 25.35
N GLY A 300 12.36 3.09 25.75
CA GLY A 300 13.78 2.90 26.07
C GLY A 300 14.72 3.12 24.89
N LEU A 301 14.29 2.82 23.66
CA LEU A 301 15.08 3.01 22.43
C LEU A 301 14.99 4.43 21.89
N THR A 302 13.82 5.07 21.93
CA THR A 302 13.60 6.40 21.37
C THR A 302 13.85 7.53 22.38
N GLY A 303 13.80 7.23 23.68
CA GLY A 303 13.83 8.24 24.74
C GLY A 303 12.61 9.16 24.75
N SER A 304 11.58 8.83 23.99
CA SER A 304 10.37 9.64 23.80
C SER A 304 9.16 8.89 24.32
N GLU A 305 8.45 9.48 25.29
CA GLU A 305 7.08 9.03 25.59
C GLU A 305 6.22 9.17 24.35
N ILE A 306 5.30 8.21 24.15
CA ILE A 306 4.28 8.33 23.10
C ILE A 306 3.44 9.53 23.46
N ARG A 307 3.63 10.62 22.71
CA ARG A 307 2.78 11.81 22.84
C ARG A 307 1.56 11.61 21.93
N ASP A 308 0.41 11.52 22.55
CA ASP A 308 -0.91 11.51 21.92
C ASP A 308 -1.13 12.74 21.00
#